data_19be4e68086032712487ed6691b6ed37
#
_entry.id   19be4e68086032712487ed6691b6ed37
#
_cell.length_a   1.000
_cell.length_b   1.000
_cell.length_c   1.000
_cell.angle_alpha   90.00
_cell.angle_beta   90.00
_cell.angle_gamma   90.00
#
_symmetry.space_group_name_H-M   'P 1'
#
loop_
_entity.id
_entity.type
_entity.pdbx_description
1 polymer ?
#
loop_
_entity_poly.entity_id
_entity_poly.type
_entity_poly.pdbx_seq_one_letter_code
_entity_poly.pdbx_strand_id
1 'polypeptide(L)'
;MKLFLDTNVILEYLEARSEYLYVKHIFDDIEDGKHEAYISTGSVYTLTYLILSALKRNRIYRPEQIIESRKILNNIMHLIHVIDLKHESIVSAINDEHFTDLEDSYQYRCALEHKCDVLITINTKDYKDTNNNAIHVLSPRQFVENIL
;
A
#
# COMPACT_ATOMS: atom_id res chain seq x y z
N MET A 1 11.80 5.85 9.25
CA MET A 1 10.89 4.73 9.56
C MET A 1 10.67 3.87 8.33
N LYS A 2 10.37 2.60 8.55
CA LYS A 2 9.92 1.67 7.51
C LYS A 2 8.39 1.67 7.47
N LEU A 3 7.84 2.14 6.38
CA LEU A 3 6.40 2.26 6.16
C LEU A 3 5.93 1.15 5.21
N PHE A 4 4.91 0.41 5.60
CA PHE A 4 4.19 -0.46 4.68
C PHE A 4 2.93 0.26 4.22
N LEU A 5 2.73 0.38 2.91
CA LEU A 5 1.59 1.08 2.34
C LEU A 5 0.57 0.05 1.83
N ASP A 6 -0.66 0.14 2.35
CA ASP A 6 -1.79 -0.59 1.80
C ASP A 6 -2.04 -0.12 0.36
N THR A 7 -2.49 -1.01 -0.49
CA THR A 7 -2.80 -0.73 -1.89
C THR A 7 -3.70 0.49 -2.05
N ASN A 8 -4.70 0.65 -1.18
CA ASN A 8 -5.63 1.78 -1.24
C ASN A 8 -4.96 3.14 -0.99
N VAL A 9 -3.85 3.20 -0.27
CA VAL A 9 -3.09 4.44 -0.05
C VAL A 9 -2.50 4.96 -1.36
N ILE A 10 -1.98 4.06 -2.18
CA ILE A 10 -1.43 4.41 -3.49
C ILE A 10 -2.55 4.91 -4.42
N LEU A 11 -3.71 4.26 -4.36
CA LEU A 11 -4.89 4.68 -5.14
C LEU A 11 -5.40 6.07 -4.69
N GLU A 12 -5.34 6.38 -3.40
CA GLU A 12 -5.66 7.73 -2.90
C GLU A 12 -4.84 8.79 -3.60
N TYR A 13 -3.55 8.54 -3.77
CA TYR A 13 -2.65 9.45 -4.46
C TYR A 13 -2.95 9.53 -5.95
N LEU A 14 -3.06 8.37 -6.61
CA LEU A 14 -3.24 8.31 -8.08
C LEU A 14 -4.57 8.89 -8.52
N GLU A 15 -5.63 8.74 -7.73
CA GLU A 15 -6.98 9.20 -8.05
C GLU A 15 -7.37 10.51 -7.33
N ALA A 16 -6.44 11.14 -6.61
CA ALA A 16 -6.63 12.38 -5.86
C ALA A 16 -7.91 12.36 -5.00
N ARG A 17 -8.06 11.30 -4.20
CA ARG A 17 -9.23 11.11 -3.31
C ARG A 17 -9.12 11.98 -2.06
N SER A 18 -10.01 11.75 -1.08
CA SER A 18 -10.15 12.60 0.12
C SER A 18 -8.89 12.75 0.98
N GLU A 19 -8.06 11.71 1.06
CA GLU A 19 -6.81 11.70 1.86
C GLU A 19 -5.57 12.14 1.05
N TYR A 20 -5.76 12.59 -0.19
CA TYR A 20 -4.69 12.88 -1.15
C TYR A 20 -3.57 13.77 -0.57
N LEU A 21 -3.92 14.86 0.12
CA LEU A 21 -2.92 15.80 0.63
C LEU A 21 -2.01 15.16 1.69
N TYR A 22 -2.55 14.29 2.53
CA TYR A 22 -1.77 13.57 3.53
C TYR A 22 -0.87 12.51 2.86
N VAL A 23 -1.40 11.79 1.89
CA VAL A 23 -0.61 10.80 1.14
C VAL A 23 0.50 11.49 0.36
N LYS A 24 0.21 12.62 -0.28
CA LYS A 24 1.23 13.41 -0.97
C LYS A 24 2.36 13.82 -0.03
N HIS A 25 2.03 14.29 1.17
CA HIS A 25 3.03 14.66 2.16
C HIS A 25 3.92 13.47 2.54
N ILE A 26 3.31 12.29 2.73
CA ILE A 26 4.06 11.05 2.99
C ILE A 26 5.00 10.73 1.83
N PHE A 27 4.52 10.83 0.59
CA PHE A 27 5.34 10.55 -0.59
C PHE A 27 6.49 11.56 -0.75
N ASP A 28 6.24 12.83 -0.47
CA ASP A 28 7.30 13.85 -0.45
C ASP A 28 8.39 13.50 0.59
N ASP A 29 8.00 13.06 1.77
CA ASP A 29 8.94 12.62 2.82
C ASP A 29 9.71 11.35 2.43
N ILE A 30 9.09 10.43 1.70
CA ILE A 30 9.77 9.24 1.14
C ILE A 30 10.80 9.69 0.09
N GLU A 31 10.42 10.57 -0.81
CA GLU A 31 11.32 11.10 -1.84
C GLU A 31 12.52 11.84 -1.23
N ASP A 32 12.28 12.56 -0.15
CA ASP A 32 13.33 13.25 0.62
C ASP A 32 14.22 12.30 1.46
N GLY A 33 13.92 11.00 1.47
CA GLY A 33 14.70 10.00 2.20
C GLY A 33 14.44 9.97 3.70
N LYS A 34 13.37 10.61 4.19
CA LYS A 34 13.00 10.59 5.61
C LYS A 34 12.42 9.25 6.04
N HIS A 35 11.77 8.55 5.11
CA HIS A 35 11.16 7.24 5.32
C HIS A 35 11.46 6.31 4.16
N GLU A 36 11.46 5.00 4.45
CA GLU A 36 11.49 3.95 3.43
C GLU A 36 10.08 3.36 3.30
N ALA A 37 9.61 3.18 2.08
CA ALA A 37 8.27 2.65 1.83
C ALA A 37 8.29 1.30 1.13
N TYR A 38 7.34 0.45 1.49
CA TYR A 38 7.23 -0.92 1.03
C TYR A 38 5.79 -1.26 0.66
N ILE A 39 5.63 -2.07 -0.39
CA ILE A 39 4.38 -2.75 -0.75
C ILE A 39 4.67 -4.23 -0.97
N SER A 40 3.63 -5.06 -0.95
CA SER A 40 3.78 -6.48 -1.28
C SER A 40 3.75 -6.71 -2.80
N THR A 41 4.31 -7.83 -3.24
CA THR A 41 4.18 -8.28 -4.64
C THR A 41 2.72 -8.39 -5.07
N GLY A 42 1.84 -8.86 -4.19
CA GLY A 42 0.40 -8.93 -4.46
C GLY A 42 -0.21 -7.54 -4.74
N SER A 43 0.25 -6.51 -4.05
CA SER A 43 -0.19 -5.12 -4.31
C SER A 43 0.17 -4.66 -5.71
N VAL A 44 1.32 -5.07 -6.25
CA VAL A 44 1.72 -4.76 -7.63
C VAL A 44 0.72 -5.32 -8.63
N TYR A 45 0.27 -6.55 -8.44
CA TYR A 45 -0.72 -7.18 -9.31
C TYR A 45 -2.06 -6.46 -9.23
N THR A 46 -2.52 -6.17 -8.02
CA THR A 46 -3.77 -5.44 -7.80
C THR A 46 -3.72 -4.04 -8.41
N LEU A 47 -2.65 -3.29 -8.17
CA LEU A 47 -2.44 -1.95 -8.74
C LEU A 47 -2.45 -1.98 -10.27
N THR A 48 -1.75 -2.93 -10.87
CA THR A 48 -1.71 -3.07 -12.33
C THR A 48 -3.11 -3.25 -12.90
N TYR A 49 -3.89 -4.17 -12.32
CA TYR A 49 -5.27 -4.39 -12.74
C TYR A 49 -6.12 -3.11 -12.60
N LEU A 50 -6.03 -2.42 -11.48
CA LEU A 50 -6.82 -1.22 -11.20
C LEU A 50 -6.41 -0.04 -12.10
N ILE A 51 -5.13 0.13 -12.37
CA ILE A 51 -4.62 1.17 -13.27
C ILE A 51 -5.12 0.93 -14.70
N LEU A 52 -4.99 -0.30 -15.19
CA LEU A 52 -5.50 -0.67 -16.53
C LEU A 52 -7.00 -0.44 -16.64
N SER A 53 -7.75 -0.83 -15.62
CA SER A 53 -9.20 -0.64 -15.57
C SER A 53 -9.59 0.85 -15.57
N ALA A 54 -8.89 1.67 -14.80
CA ALA A 54 -9.14 3.11 -14.74
C ALA A 54 -8.86 3.79 -16.09
N LEU A 55 -7.76 3.44 -16.75
CA LEU A 55 -7.42 3.96 -18.06
C LEU A 55 -8.48 3.59 -19.10
N LYS A 56 -8.94 2.34 -19.08
CA LYS A 56 -10.01 1.87 -19.96
C LYS A 56 -11.32 2.64 -19.73
N ARG A 57 -11.69 2.91 -18.49
CA ARG A 57 -12.87 3.74 -18.16
C ARG A 57 -12.75 5.15 -18.74
N ASN A 58 -11.53 5.68 -18.83
CA ASN A 58 -11.23 6.99 -19.41
C ASN A 58 -10.98 6.92 -20.92
N ARG A 59 -11.36 5.81 -21.56
CA ARG A 59 -11.24 5.58 -23.01
C ARG A 59 -9.80 5.58 -23.52
N ILE A 60 -8.85 5.17 -22.68
CA ILE A 60 -7.47 4.96 -23.08
C ILE A 60 -7.28 3.45 -23.27
N TYR A 61 -7.11 3.06 -24.55
CA TYR A 61 -7.00 1.67 -24.95
C TYR A 61 -5.57 1.35 -25.42
N ARG A 62 -5.29 0.08 -25.69
CA ARG A 62 -3.99 -0.34 -26.24
C ARG A 62 -3.74 0.34 -27.61
N PRO A 63 -2.49 0.75 -27.93
CA PRO A 63 -1.27 0.57 -27.10
C PRO A 63 -1.05 1.61 -26.01
N GLU A 64 -1.75 2.75 -26.06
CA GLU A 64 -1.56 3.87 -25.12
C GLU A 64 -1.80 3.45 -23.67
N GLN A 65 -2.77 2.58 -23.43
CA GLN A 65 -3.09 2.04 -22.09
C GLN A 65 -1.86 1.39 -21.43
N ILE A 66 -1.12 0.57 -22.18
CA ILE A 66 0.07 -0.10 -21.67
C ILE A 66 1.22 0.91 -21.46
N ILE A 67 1.38 1.84 -22.38
CA ILE A 67 2.43 2.88 -22.27
C ILE A 67 2.20 3.73 -21.02
N GLU A 68 0.99 4.21 -20.78
CA GLU A 68 0.65 5.00 -19.60
C GLU A 68 0.76 4.18 -18.31
N SER A 69 0.33 2.93 -18.32
CA SER A 69 0.45 2.02 -17.17
C SER A 69 1.91 1.83 -16.76
N ARG A 70 2.82 1.64 -17.71
CA ARG A 70 4.25 1.50 -17.44
C ARG A 70 4.83 2.77 -16.81
N LYS A 71 4.44 3.95 -17.27
CA LYS A 71 4.87 5.22 -16.70
C LYS A 71 4.45 5.33 -15.23
N ILE A 72 3.17 5.06 -14.95
CA ILE A 72 2.62 5.14 -13.60
C ILE A 72 3.31 4.14 -12.67
N LEU A 73 3.45 2.88 -13.09
CA LEU A 73 4.07 1.84 -12.28
C LEU A 73 5.57 2.12 -12.05
N ASN A 74 6.28 2.58 -13.06
CA ASN A 74 7.69 2.95 -12.88
C ASN A 74 7.87 4.11 -11.91
N ASN A 75 6.99 5.11 -11.94
CA ASN A 75 7.03 6.21 -10.97
C ASN A 75 6.83 5.70 -9.54
N ILE A 76 5.91 4.76 -9.33
CA ILE A 76 5.71 4.11 -8.03
C ILE A 76 6.98 3.35 -7.62
N MET A 77 7.57 2.58 -8.52
CA MET A 77 8.77 1.77 -8.24
C MET A 77 10.01 2.61 -7.92
N HIS A 78 10.06 3.88 -8.35
CA HIS A 78 11.14 4.78 -7.96
C HIS A 78 11.08 5.18 -6.48
N LEU A 79 9.89 5.19 -5.89
CA LEU A 79 9.66 5.64 -4.52
C LEU A 79 9.51 4.49 -3.52
N ILE A 80 9.00 3.36 -3.97
CA ILE A 80 8.51 2.27 -3.10
C ILE A 80 9.19 0.96 -3.47
N HIS A 81 9.64 0.22 -2.45
CA HIS A 81 10.24 -1.10 -2.60
C HIS A 81 9.16 -2.19 -2.53
N VAL A 82 9.36 -3.26 -3.28
CA VAL A 82 8.47 -4.43 -3.28
C VAL A 82 9.08 -5.53 -2.41
N ILE A 83 8.27 -6.10 -1.52
CA ILE A 83 8.67 -7.20 -0.64
C ILE A 83 7.68 -8.36 -0.75
N ASP A 84 8.16 -9.58 -0.45
CA ASP A 84 7.42 -10.81 -0.65
C ASP A 84 7.02 -11.50 0.66
N LEU A 85 6.03 -12.39 0.55
CA LEU A 85 5.69 -13.38 1.57
C LEU A 85 6.18 -14.76 1.15
N LYS A 86 6.72 -15.50 2.13
CA LYS A 86 7.05 -16.93 1.97
C LYS A 86 5.78 -17.78 1.99
N HIS A 87 5.88 -19.00 1.48
CA HIS A 87 4.77 -19.95 1.44
C HIS A 87 4.09 -20.13 2.82
N GLU A 88 4.87 -20.38 3.86
CA GLU A 88 4.34 -20.62 5.22
C GLU A 88 3.62 -19.38 5.77
N SER A 89 4.11 -18.21 5.41
CA SER A 89 3.51 -16.94 5.83
C SER A 89 2.18 -16.68 5.14
N ILE A 90 2.08 -17.07 3.87
CA ILE A 90 0.81 -17.00 3.13
C ILE A 90 -0.21 -17.96 3.76
N VAL A 91 0.19 -19.17 4.09
CA VAL A 91 -0.69 -20.14 4.77
C VAL A 91 -1.18 -19.59 6.11
N SER A 92 -0.27 -18.99 6.90
CA SER A 92 -0.65 -18.35 8.17
C SER A 92 -1.64 -17.19 7.97
N ALA A 93 -1.42 -16.37 6.94
CA ALA A 93 -2.31 -15.25 6.64
C ALA A 93 -3.69 -15.70 6.18
N ILE A 94 -3.77 -16.78 5.37
CA ILE A 94 -5.05 -17.38 4.96
C ILE A 94 -5.87 -17.82 6.17
N ASN A 95 -5.22 -18.35 7.20
CA ASN A 95 -5.87 -18.92 8.38
C ASN A 95 -5.98 -17.95 9.56
N ASP A 96 -5.62 -16.69 9.37
CA ASP A 96 -5.73 -15.68 10.43
C ASP A 96 -7.17 -15.17 10.52
N GLU A 97 -7.89 -15.66 11.54
CA GLU A 97 -9.29 -15.35 11.75
C GLU A 97 -9.57 -13.93 12.26
N HIS A 98 -8.52 -13.15 12.56
CA HIS A 98 -8.67 -11.73 12.93
C HIS A 98 -9.04 -10.85 11.73
N PHE A 99 -8.88 -11.37 10.52
CA PHE A 99 -9.18 -10.64 9.29
C PHE A 99 -10.42 -11.21 8.59
N THR A 100 -11.26 -10.31 8.09
CA THR A 100 -12.38 -10.64 7.21
C THR A 100 -12.02 -10.44 5.74
N ASP A 101 -10.98 -9.67 5.45
CA ASP A 101 -10.41 -9.47 4.12
C ASP A 101 -9.03 -10.14 4.04
N LEU A 102 -8.89 -11.08 3.11
CA LEU A 102 -7.65 -11.84 2.97
C LEU A 102 -6.48 -11.00 2.45
N GLU A 103 -6.75 -10.02 1.58
CA GLU A 103 -5.69 -9.11 1.11
C GLU A 103 -5.08 -8.32 2.27
N ASP A 104 -5.93 -7.82 3.18
CA ASP A 104 -5.47 -7.14 4.39
C ASP A 104 -4.62 -8.06 5.27
N SER A 105 -5.02 -9.32 5.41
CA SER A 105 -4.25 -10.32 6.14
C SER A 105 -2.87 -10.54 5.54
N TYR A 106 -2.78 -10.68 4.23
CA TYR A 106 -1.48 -10.82 3.53
C TYR A 106 -0.60 -9.60 3.74
N GLN A 107 -1.16 -8.41 3.59
CA GLN A 107 -0.43 -7.15 3.75
C GLN A 107 0.10 -6.97 5.18
N TYR A 108 -0.74 -7.24 6.17
CA TYR A 108 -0.34 -7.17 7.57
C TYR A 108 0.80 -8.14 7.89
N ARG A 109 0.68 -9.38 7.45
CA ARG A 109 1.72 -10.41 7.63
C ARG A 109 3.03 -10.01 6.95
N CYS A 110 2.94 -9.45 5.76
CA CYS A 110 4.10 -8.97 5.02
C CYS A 110 4.82 -7.85 5.76
N ALA A 111 4.07 -6.88 6.26
CA ALA A 111 4.59 -5.77 7.05
C ALA A 111 5.28 -6.25 8.34
N LEU A 112 4.69 -7.22 9.04
CA LEU A 112 5.26 -7.81 10.26
C LEU A 112 6.59 -8.51 9.99
N GLU A 113 6.64 -9.37 8.98
CA GLU A 113 7.83 -10.16 8.68
C GLU A 113 9.01 -9.32 8.23
N HIS A 114 8.73 -8.23 7.54
CA HIS A 114 9.76 -7.30 7.10
C HIS A 114 10.06 -6.20 8.13
N LYS A 115 9.51 -6.33 9.33
CA LYS A 115 9.77 -5.42 10.46
C LYS A 115 9.50 -3.96 10.12
N CYS A 116 8.39 -3.71 9.42
CA CYS A 116 7.93 -2.35 9.19
C CYS A 116 7.46 -1.73 10.50
N ASP A 117 7.70 -0.45 10.68
CA ASP A 117 7.31 0.29 11.89
C ASP A 117 5.84 0.65 11.88
N VAL A 118 5.33 1.01 10.71
CA VAL A 118 3.95 1.49 10.52
C VAL A 118 3.36 0.87 9.27
N LEU A 119 2.11 0.42 9.37
CA LEU A 119 1.26 0.09 8.22
C LEU A 119 0.29 1.24 8.01
N ILE A 120 0.32 1.88 6.86
CA ILE A 120 -0.56 2.99 6.51
C ILE A 120 -1.69 2.47 5.64
N THR A 121 -2.92 2.74 6.04
CA THR A 121 -4.13 2.29 5.35
C THR A 121 -5.26 3.32 5.48
N ILE A 122 -6.14 3.36 4.49
CA ILE A 122 -7.36 4.18 4.55
C ILE A 122 -8.39 3.53 5.49
N ASN A 123 -8.38 2.21 5.60
CA ASN A 123 -9.35 1.42 6.36
C ASN A 123 -8.75 0.86 7.66
N THR A 124 -8.37 1.73 8.59
CA THR A 124 -7.72 1.31 9.86
C THR A 124 -8.58 0.34 10.66
N LYS A 125 -9.91 0.45 10.60
CA LYS A 125 -10.83 -0.42 11.32
C LYS A 125 -10.78 -1.89 10.88
N ASP A 126 -10.33 -2.17 9.66
CA ASP A 126 -10.19 -3.54 9.17
C ASP A 126 -9.03 -4.28 9.85
N TYR A 127 -8.16 -3.54 10.55
CA TYR A 127 -7.01 -4.05 11.29
C TYR A 127 -7.18 -3.96 12.82
N LYS A 128 -8.35 -3.56 13.32
CA LYS A 128 -8.57 -3.27 14.75
C LYS A 128 -8.38 -4.46 15.69
N ASP A 129 -8.60 -5.67 15.19
CA ASP A 129 -8.50 -6.91 15.96
C ASP A 129 -7.08 -7.49 15.97
N THR A 130 -6.12 -6.79 15.34
CA THR A 130 -4.72 -7.16 15.36
C THR A 130 -4.09 -6.67 16.66
N ASN A 131 -4.04 -7.52 17.66
CA ASN A 131 -3.48 -7.24 18.97
C ASN A 131 -1.94 -7.29 18.97
N ASN A 132 -1.32 -6.63 18.02
CA ASN A 132 0.13 -6.69 17.92
C ASN A 132 0.73 -5.30 18.06
N ASN A 133 1.46 -5.10 19.17
CA ASN A 133 2.18 -3.87 19.43
C ASN A 133 3.46 -3.72 18.59
N ALA A 134 3.77 -4.69 17.73
CA ALA A 134 4.99 -4.66 16.91
C ALA A 134 4.87 -3.70 15.73
N ILE A 135 3.65 -3.37 15.30
CA ILE A 135 3.42 -2.47 14.19
C ILE A 135 2.23 -1.54 14.49
N HIS A 136 2.39 -0.27 14.20
CA HIS A 136 1.30 0.70 14.31
C HIS A 136 0.50 0.72 13.00
N VAL A 137 -0.83 0.66 13.10
CA VAL A 137 -1.71 0.80 11.94
C VAL A 137 -2.36 2.18 12.00
N LEU A 138 -2.05 3.02 11.02
CA LEU A 138 -2.45 4.42 10.98
C LEU A 138 -3.03 4.80 9.62
N SER A 139 -4.00 5.74 9.63
CA SER A 139 -4.40 6.40 8.40
C SER A 139 -3.32 7.40 7.95
N PRO A 140 -3.31 7.82 6.68
CA PRO A 140 -2.40 8.87 6.23
C PRO A 140 -2.49 10.12 7.10
N ARG A 141 -3.69 10.55 7.44
CA ARG A 141 -3.92 11.69 8.31
C ARG A 141 -3.33 11.48 9.69
N GLN A 142 -3.61 10.34 10.33
CA GLN A 142 -3.07 10.03 11.66
C GLN A 142 -1.54 9.99 11.66
N PHE A 143 -0.94 9.45 10.61
CA PHE A 143 0.51 9.41 10.49
C PHE A 143 1.10 10.82 10.41
N VAL A 144 0.59 11.67 9.52
CA VAL A 144 1.10 13.03 9.35
C VAL A 144 0.88 13.89 10.60
N GLU A 145 -0.30 13.82 11.22
CA GLU A 145 -0.64 14.67 12.37
C GLU A 145 0.01 14.22 13.69
N ASN A 146 0.30 12.93 13.87
CA ASN A 146 0.73 12.38 15.16
C ASN A 146 2.21 11.98 15.22
N ILE A 147 2.87 11.75 14.08
CA ILE A 147 4.27 11.30 14.05
C ILE A 147 5.21 12.43 13.64
N LEU A 148 4.70 13.40 12.95
CA LEU A 148 5.41 14.63 12.66
C LEU A 148 5.09 15.66 13.73
#